data_e8e0a715f7315fc50e26458fca378af0
#
_entry.id   e8e0a715f7315fc50e26458fca378af0
#
_cell.length_a   1.000
_cell.length_b   1.000
_cell.length_c   1.000
_cell.angle_alpha   90.00
_cell.angle_beta   90.00
_cell.angle_gamma   90.00
#
_symmetry.space_group_name_H-M   'P 1'
#
loop_
_entity.id
_entity.type
_entity.pdbx_description
1 polymer ?
#
loop_
_entity_poly.entity_id
_entity_poly.type
_entity_poly.pdbx_seq_one_letter_code
_entity_poly.pdbx_strand_id
1 'polypeptide(L)'
;MPRKISSPAAIPVPGGKVIEEHVGRVNTGTTALSVAHMVAPPGWTEPFQRPAFDEVTIVLRGTMRVEHDGGATDVGPGETVLVERGERVRYGNPFDAPCEYWAVCAPAFSVEGARREP
;
A
#
# COMPACT_ATOMS: atom_id res chain seq x y z
N MET A 1 10.50 -26.06 -2.30
CA MET A 1 9.87 -26.16 -0.96
C MET A 1 9.06 -24.91 -0.68
N PRO A 2 7.78 -25.05 -0.30
CA PRO A 2 7.03 -23.90 0.17
C PRO A 2 7.66 -23.29 1.43
N ARG A 3 7.60 -21.97 1.58
CA ARG A 3 8.03 -21.26 2.77
C ARG A 3 6.81 -20.78 3.55
N LYS A 4 6.65 -21.25 4.77
CA LYS A 4 5.62 -20.72 5.66
C LYS A 4 6.15 -19.44 6.33
N ILE A 5 5.40 -18.36 6.22
CA ILE A 5 5.72 -17.10 6.89
C ILE A 5 4.86 -17.06 8.15
N SER A 6 5.49 -17.30 9.30
CA SER A 6 4.76 -17.40 10.58
C SER A 6 4.37 -16.05 11.15
N SER A 7 5.11 -14.99 10.81
CA SER A 7 4.81 -13.63 11.29
C SER A 7 5.34 -12.60 10.30
N PRO A 8 4.64 -11.47 10.17
CA PRO A 8 5.10 -10.37 9.34
C PRO A 8 6.20 -9.56 10.03
N ALA A 9 6.90 -8.73 9.24
CA ALA A 9 7.77 -7.70 9.77
C ALA A 9 6.99 -6.38 9.88
N ALA A 10 7.04 -5.75 11.05
CA ALA A 10 6.46 -4.42 11.23
C ALA A 10 7.37 -3.40 10.54
N ILE A 11 6.80 -2.59 9.66
CA ILE A 11 7.51 -1.52 8.97
C ILE A 11 7.09 -0.19 9.60
N PRO A 12 7.97 0.50 10.34
CA PRO A 12 7.62 1.77 10.96
C PRO A 12 7.48 2.87 9.90
N VAL A 13 6.39 3.62 10.01
CA VAL A 13 6.12 4.78 9.15
C VAL A 13 5.44 5.86 9.98
N PRO A 14 5.52 7.15 9.56
CA PRO A 14 4.85 8.22 10.28
C PRO A 14 3.33 8.18 10.07
N GLY A 15 2.58 8.95 10.87
CA GLY A 15 1.16 9.18 10.67
C GLY A 15 0.24 8.12 11.27
N GLY A 16 0.74 7.22 12.08
CA GLY A 16 -0.07 6.21 12.76
C GLY A 16 -0.50 5.03 11.90
N LYS A 17 -0.03 4.94 10.67
CA LYS A 17 -0.32 3.81 9.79
C LYS A 17 0.41 2.56 10.28
N VAL A 18 -0.29 1.43 10.25
CA VAL A 18 0.28 0.12 10.57
C VAL A 18 0.60 -0.61 9.28
N ILE A 19 1.84 -1.08 9.14
CA ILE A 19 2.30 -1.88 7.99
C ILE A 19 2.91 -3.16 8.51
N GLU A 20 2.37 -4.28 8.06
CA GLU A 20 2.87 -5.60 8.38
C GLU A 20 3.22 -6.32 7.07
N GLU A 21 4.51 -6.31 6.73
CA GLU A 21 5.00 -6.97 5.52
C GLU A 21 5.12 -8.46 5.76
N HIS A 22 4.36 -9.25 5.03
CA HIS A 22 4.44 -10.71 5.08
C HIS A 22 5.53 -11.22 4.13
N VAL A 23 5.52 -10.75 2.90
CA VAL A 23 6.51 -11.10 1.88
C VAL A 23 7.08 -9.82 1.31
N GLY A 24 8.39 -9.75 1.16
CA GLY A 24 9.04 -8.58 0.59
C GLY A 24 10.49 -8.47 1.02
N ARG A 25 11.07 -7.31 0.78
CA ARG A 25 12.51 -7.10 0.95
C ARG A 25 12.96 -7.21 2.41
N VAL A 26 12.10 -6.81 3.35
CA VAL A 26 12.45 -6.79 4.78
C VAL A 26 12.21 -8.14 5.41
N ASN A 27 11.02 -8.71 5.27
CA ASN A 27 10.66 -9.93 6.00
C ASN A 27 11.24 -11.21 5.39
N THR A 28 11.34 -11.31 4.08
CA THR A 28 11.74 -12.53 3.40
C THR A 28 12.90 -12.37 2.42
N GLY A 29 13.34 -11.13 2.16
CA GLY A 29 14.35 -10.84 1.16
C GLY A 29 13.86 -11.02 -0.27
N THR A 30 12.56 -11.05 -0.47
CA THR A 30 11.94 -11.24 -1.79
C THR A 30 11.93 -9.93 -2.56
N THR A 31 12.38 -9.94 -3.81
CA THR A 31 12.44 -8.74 -4.65
C THR A 31 11.41 -8.74 -5.78
N ALA A 32 10.86 -9.90 -6.14
CA ALA A 32 9.90 -10.02 -7.24
C ALA A 32 8.54 -9.41 -6.90
N LEU A 33 8.13 -9.52 -5.63
CA LEU A 33 6.86 -8.95 -5.18
C LEU A 33 6.90 -8.71 -3.67
N SER A 34 5.98 -7.89 -3.19
CA SER A 34 5.72 -7.74 -1.75
C SER A 34 4.23 -7.86 -1.47
N VAL A 35 3.91 -8.37 -0.29
CA VAL A 35 2.54 -8.52 0.21
C VAL A 35 2.51 -8.00 1.64
N ALA A 36 1.73 -6.97 1.88
CA ALA A 36 1.63 -6.34 3.20
C ALA A 36 0.19 -6.12 3.60
N HIS A 37 -0.11 -6.41 4.87
CA HIS A 37 -1.37 -6.04 5.50
C HIS A 37 -1.22 -4.67 6.13
N MET A 38 -2.15 -3.78 5.90
CA MET A 38 -2.06 -2.39 6.34
C MET A 38 -3.34 -1.91 6.98
N VAL A 39 -3.19 -0.98 7.94
CA VAL A 39 -4.31 -0.23 8.51
C VAL A 39 -3.95 1.26 8.47
N ALA A 40 -4.72 2.03 7.73
CA ALA A 40 -4.57 3.48 7.64
C ALA A 40 -5.60 4.14 8.57
N PRO A 41 -5.15 4.95 9.54
CA PRO A 41 -6.09 5.63 10.45
C PRO A 41 -6.85 6.76 9.72
N PRO A 42 -7.97 7.22 10.30
CA PRO A 42 -8.67 8.39 9.77
C PRO A 42 -7.73 9.59 9.63
N GLY A 43 -7.84 10.30 8.52
CA GLY A 43 -7.02 11.47 8.23
C GLY A 43 -5.62 11.19 7.70
N TRP A 44 -5.24 9.92 7.58
CA TRP A 44 -3.93 9.56 7.03
C TRP A 44 -3.85 9.90 5.55
N THR A 45 -2.69 10.42 5.14
CA THR A 45 -2.35 10.60 3.73
C THR A 45 -0.83 10.54 3.58
N GLU A 46 -0.38 10.30 2.38
CA GLU A 46 1.04 10.30 2.03
C GLU A 46 1.30 11.26 0.87
N PRO A 47 2.56 11.58 0.55
CA PRO A 47 2.87 12.40 -0.61
C PRO A 47 2.46 11.73 -1.92
N PHE A 48 2.23 12.53 -2.97
CA PHE A 48 2.11 11.98 -4.32
C PHE A 48 3.37 11.20 -4.68
N GLN A 49 3.20 10.18 -5.51
CA GLN A 49 4.29 9.31 -5.95
C GLN A 49 4.04 8.83 -7.38
N ARG A 50 5.12 8.44 -8.07
CA ARG A 50 5.08 7.75 -9.37
C ARG A 50 5.84 6.44 -9.20
N PRO A 51 5.20 5.39 -8.67
CA PRO A 51 5.92 4.17 -8.31
C PRO A 51 6.55 3.48 -9.50
N ALA A 52 7.71 2.85 -9.27
CA ALA A 52 8.37 1.99 -10.24
C ALA A 52 7.87 0.54 -10.14
N PHE A 53 6.77 0.33 -9.42
CA PHE A 53 6.13 -0.98 -9.27
C PHE A 53 4.63 -0.86 -9.57
N ASP A 54 4.03 -1.98 -9.97
CA ASP A 54 2.58 -2.08 -10.02
C ASP A 54 2.08 -2.32 -8.59
N GLU A 55 0.97 -1.71 -8.21
CA GLU A 55 0.41 -1.90 -6.88
C GLU A 55 -1.05 -2.28 -6.95
N VAL A 56 -1.40 -3.37 -6.28
CA VAL A 56 -2.78 -3.83 -6.11
C VAL A 56 -3.17 -3.59 -4.66
N THR A 57 -4.20 -2.80 -4.44
CA THR A 57 -4.77 -2.55 -3.10
C THR A 57 -6.12 -3.23 -3.01
N ILE A 58 -6.27 -4.12 -2.03
CA ILE A 58 -7.50 -4.89 -1.78
C ILE A 58 -8.06 -4.43 -0.44
N VAL A 59 -9.18 -3.72 -0.45
CA VAL A 59 -9.78 -3.16 0.76
C VAL A 59 -10.64 -4.21 1.46
N LEU A 60 -10.41 -4.39 2.75
CA LEU A 60 -11.17 -5.30 3.61
C LEU A 60 -12.25 -4.57 4.40
N ARG A 61 -11.89 -3.42 4.99
CA ARG A 61 -12.79 -2.58 5.79
C ARG A 61 -12.45 -1.12 5.59
N GLY A 62 -13.44 -0.23 5.72
CA GLY A 62 -13.25 1.19 5.49
C GLY A 62 -13.17 1.53 4.01
N THR A 63 -12.65 2.71 3.70
CA THR A 63 -12.53 3.20 2.32
C THR A 63 -11.16 3.81 2.12
N MET A 64 -10.53 3.48 0.99
CA MET A 64 -9.28 4.10 0.54
C MET A 64 -9.59 5.08 -0.57
N ARG A 65 -9.07 6.29 -0.49
CA ARG A 65 -9.11 7.23 -1.61
C ARG A 65 -7.78 7.24 -2.33
N VAL A 66 -7.84 7.05 -3.64
CA VAL A 66 -6.67 7.16 -4.53
C VAL A 66 -6.86 8.39 -5.39
N GLU A 67 -6.04 9.41 -5.15
CA GLU A 67 -6.02 10.61 -6.00
C GLU A 67 -5.10 10.37 -7.18
N HIS A 68 -5.49 10.86 -8.35
CA HIS A 68 -4.75 10.68 -9.60
C HIS A 68 -5.04 11.86 -10.53
N ASP A 69 -4.39 11.91 -11.70
CA ASP A 69 -4.53 13.04 -12.62
C ASP A 69 -5.97 13.25 -13.13
N GLY A 70 -6.76 12.18 -13.19
CA GLY A 70 -8.16 12.26 -13.60
C GLY A 70 -9.14 12.60 -12.48
N GLY A 71 -8.66 12.80 -11.23
CA GLY A 71 -9.49 13.08 -10.07
C GLY A 71 -9.22 12.16 -8.89
N ALA A 72 -10.24 11.53 -8.34
CA ALA A 72 -10.10 10.62 -7.22
C ALA A 72 -11.00 9.40 -7.41
N THR A 73 -10.50 8.25 -6.95
CA THR A 73 -11.25 6.99 -6.94
C THR A 73 -11.33 6.49 -5.50
N ASP A 74 -12.53 6.21 -5.03
CA ASP A 74 -12.75 5.63 -3.71
C ASP A 74 -12.97 4.12 -3.84
N VAL A 75 -12.25 3.36 -3.00
CA VAL A 75 -12.25 1.90 -3.02
C VAL A 75 -12.78 1.43 -1.67
N GLY A 76 -13.91 0.75 -1.68
CA GLY A 76 -14.59 0.25 -0.50
C GLY A 76 -14.34 -1.23 -0.24
N PRO A 77 -14.96 -1.79 0.83
CA PRO A 77 -14.77 -3.20 1.21
C PRO A 77 -15.07 -4.15 0.07
N GLY A 78 -14.17 -5.10 -0.17
CA GLY A 78 -14.31 -6.09 -1.23
C GLY A 78 -13.93 -5.58 -2.61
N GLU A 79 -13.55 -4.31 -2.72
CA GLU A 79 -13.11 -3.72 -3.97
C GLU A 79 -11.58 -3.66 -4.03
N THR A 80 -11.07 -3.56 -5.26
CA THR A 80 -9.64 -3.58 -5.54
C THR A 80 -9.31 -2.46 -6.52
N VAL A 81 -8.18 -1.80 -6.30
CA VAL A 81 -7.63 -0.85 -7.27
C VAL A 81 -6.26 -1.30 -7.74
N LEU A 82 -6.04 -1.25 -9.04
CA LEU A 82 -4.75 -1.50 -9.66
C LEU A 82 -4.17 -0.16 -10.12
N VAL A 83 -2.99 0.16 -9.61
CA VAL A 83 -2.21 1.30 -10.06
C VAL A 83 -0.98 0.75 -10.77
N GLU A 84 -0.88 1.00 -12.08
CA GLU A 84 0.26 0.55 -12.86
C GLU A 84 1.45 1.48 -12.64
N ARG A 85 2.65 0.92 -12.74
CA ARG A 85 3.89 1.68 -12.53
C ARG A 85 3.93 2.94 -13.40
N GLY A 86 4.45 4.01 -12.84
CA GLY A 86 4.56 5.30 -13.53
C GLY A 86 3.35 6.20 -13.40
N GLU A 87 2.20 5.72 -12.94
CA GLU A 87 1.05 6.58 -12.68
C GLU A 87 1.32 7.46 -11.46
N ARG A 88 0.93 8.73 -11.54
CA ARG A 88 1.05 9.65 -10.40
C ARG A 88 -0.17 9.51 -9.51
N VAL A 89 0.03 9.07 -8.26
CA VAL A 89 -1.06 8.79 -7.33
C VAL A 89 -0.72 9.24 -5.91
N ARG A 90 -1.77 9.44 -5.11
CA ARG A 90 -1.67 9.65 -3.67
C ARG A 90 -2.77 8.85 -2.99
N TYR A 91 -2.35 7.97 -2.06
CA TYR A 91 -3.29 7.22 -1.23
C TYR A 91 -3.62 8.00 0.01
N GLY A 92 -4.85 7.90 0.47
CA GLY A 92 -5.28 8.57 1.69
C GLY A 92 -6.57 7.98 2.25
N ASN A 93 -6.82 8.32 3.51
CA ASN A 93 -8.06 7.98 4.20
C ASN A 93 -8.66 9.28 4.77
N PRO A 94 -9.38 10.06 3.98
CA PRO A 94 -10.01 11.29 4.46
C PRO A 94 -11.31 11.05 5.23
N PHE A 95 -11.67 9.78 5.43
CA PHE A 95 -12.92 9.38 6.09
C PHE A 95 -12.70 9.25 7.60
N ASP A 96 -13.77 8.95 8.34
CA ASP A 96 -13.76 8.93 9.80
C ASP A 96 -13.61 7.54 10.41
N ALA A 97 -13.37 6.52 9.59
CA ALA A 97 -13.13 5.13 10.03
C ALA A 97 -11.78 4.64 9.51
N PRO A 98 -11.10 3.73 10.24
CA PRO A 98 -9.87 3.11 9.73
C PRO A 98 -10.10 2.35 8.44
N CYS A 99 -9.08 2.31 7.58
CA CYS A 99 -9.09 1.51 6.36
C CYS A 99 -8.10 0.36 6.50
N GLU A 100 -8.61 -0.86 6.46
CA GLU A 100 -7.82 -2.09 6.51
C GLU A 100 -7.75 -2.69 5.11
N TYR A 101 -6.54 -3.03 4.66
CA TYR A 101 -6.34 -3.49 3.28
C TYR A 101 -5.05 -4.29 3.13
N TRP A 102 -4.98 -5.04 2.03
CA TRP A 102 -3.76 -5.68 1.56
C TRP A 102 -3.18 -4.85 0.41
N ALA A 103 -1.85 -4.69 0.41
CA ALA A 103 -1.13 -4.07 -0.68
C ALA A 103 -0.13 -5.08 -1.26
N VAL A 104 -0.22 -5.29 -2.58
CA VAL A 104 0.67 -6.16 -3.32
C VAL A 104 1.44 -5.32 -4.33
N CYS A 105 2.76 -5.32 -4.26
CA CYS A 105 3.62 -4.59 -5.19
C CYS A 105 4.49 -5.55 -5.99
N ALA A 106 4.65 -5.29 -7.27
CA ALA A 106 5.53 -6.06 -8.16
C ALA A 106 6.28 -5.11 -9.11
N PRO A 107 7.62 -5.02 -9.03
CA PRO A 107 8.50 -5.63 -8.05
C PRO A 107 8.20 -5.21 -6.61
N ALA A 108 8.84 -5.85 -5.64
CA ALA A 108 8.60 -5.61 -4.23
C ALA A 108 8.76 -4.14 -3.86
N PHE A 109 7.93 -3.66 -2.94
CA PHE A 109 8.00 -2.29 -2.44
C PHE A 109 9.41 -1.96 -1.94
N SER A 110 9.87 -0.76 -2.28
CA SER A 110 11.03 -0.11 -1.69
C SER A 110 10.76 1.40 -1.60
N VAL A 111 11.43 2.07 -0.68
CA VAL A 111 11.28 3.53 -0.52
C VAL A 111 11.73 4.24 -1.80
N GLU A 112 12.83 3.81 -2.39
CA GLU A 112 13.34 4.37 -3.65
C GLU A 112 12.36 4.12 -4.80
N GLY A 113 11.78 2.92 -4.86
CA GLY A 113 10.84 2.54 -5.91
C GLY A 113 9.52 3.29 -5.83
N ALA A 114 9.11 3.75 -4.66
CA ALA A 114 7.88 4.52 -4.50
C ALA A 114 7.96 5.90 -5.18
N ARG A 115 9.15 6.48 -5.26
CA ARG A 115 9.39 7.76 -5.94
C ARG A 115 8.45 8.86 -5.44
N ARG A 116 8.41 9.03 -4.13
CA ARG A 116 7.56 10.03 -3.48
C ARG A 116 8.08 11.43 -3.78
N GLU A 117 7.12 12.33 -4.03
CA GLU A 117 7.42 13.74 -4.25
C GLU A 117 7.78 14.40 -2.92
N PRO A 118 8.65 15.45 -2.96
CA PRO A 118 9.04 16.18 -1.76
C PRO A 118 7.86 16.90 -1.10
#